data_8d5c57fbf5ecfa897eb66d70d9b83d00
#
_entry.id   8d5c57fbf5ecfa897eb66d70d9b83d00
#
_cell.length_a   1.000
_cell.length_b   1.000
_cell.length_c   1.000
_cell.angle_alpha   90.00
_cell.angle_beta   90.00
_cell.angle_gamma   90.00
#
_symmetry.space_group_name_H-M   'P 1'
#
loop_
_entity.id
_entity.type
_entity.pdbx_description
1 polymer ?
#
loop_
_entity_poly.entity_id
_entity_poly.type
_entity_poly.pdbx_seq_one_letter_code
_entity_poly.pdbx_strand_id
1 'polypeptide(L)'
;MKIGVSIPRLPDADGIREFCERAERLGFESVMAGDHIVLPVGGTNQYPYTPTGAFQRPSDEPFLETMTMLGFMAACTSEIRLGSTVLILPYRNPVVQAKMFASLDVLSGGRMICGVGVGWLEKEFDILGVPYADRGPMTDEFLAIFNALWTEEVPELQGKYYQIDGIYFEPKPIQQPRIPIWVGGHTRRALRRTAKYGDCWHTTRQTPDFVAENLPYLREQTELAGRDPADITISLKRSLHFTDMDGSEEGVGVRSGGALINTTQAVVDDVHYCNELGIDQLTFDFRVDGIGPCIQVMEHLAEHILPVAERLG
;
A
#
# COMPACT_ATOMS: atom_id res chain seq x y z
N MET A 1 11.25 -10.47 9.98
CA MET A 1 10.66 -9.25 9.35
C MET A 1 10.23 -9.57 7.92
N LYS A 2 9.11 -9.05 7.44
CA LYS A 2 8.63 -9.28 6.07
C LYS A 2 9.11 -8.19 5.11
N ILE A 3 9.39 -8.57 3.85
CA ILE A 3 9.81 -7.63 2.81
C ILE A 3 8.88 -7.75 1.61
N GLY A 4 8.19 -6.67 1.29
CA GLY A 4 7.39 -6.53 0.08
C GLY A 4 7.99 -5.52 -0.91
N VAL A 5 7.47 -5.50 -2.12
CA VAL A 5 7.88 -4.55 -3.16
C VAL A 5 6.68 -3.81 -3.75
N SER A 6 6.91 -2.59 -4.19
CA SER A 6 5.92 -1.78 -4.90
C SER A 6 6.17 -1.91 -6.39
N ILE A 7 5.15 -2.33 -7.15
CA ILE A 7 5.28 -2.41 -8.60
C ILE A 7 5.51 -1.00 -9.19
N PRO A 8 6.52 -0.81 -10.06
CA PRO A 8 6.72 0.46 -10.75
C PRO A 8 5.62 0.68 -11.81
N ARG A 9 5.61 1.85 -12.42
CA ARG A 9 4.77 2.08 -13.59
C ARG A 9 5.36 1.32 -14.78
N LEU A 10 4.71 0.25 -15.18
CA LEU A 10 5.06 -0.54 -16.35
C LEU A 10 4.00 -0.34 -17.43
N PRO A 11 4.38 -0.12 -18.70
CA PRO A 11 3.45 0.29 -19.74
C PRO A 11 2.64 -0.87 -20.33
N ASP A 12 3.05 -2.11 -20.07
CA ASP A 12 2.51 -3.29 -20.73
C ASP A 12 2.35 -4.50 -19.82
N ALA A 13 1.59 -5.47 -20.30
CA ALA A 13 1.26 -6.67 -19.57
C ALA A 13 2.47 -7.59 -19.33
N ASP A 14 3.42 -7.62 -20.24
CA ASP A 14 4.58 -8.52 -20.15
C ASP A 14 5.53 -8.06 -19.02
N GLY A 15 5.78 -6.76 -18.92
CA GLY A 15 6.58 -6.19 -17.83
C GLY A 15 5.92 -6.40 -16.47
N ILE A 16 4.58 -6.23 -16.37
CA ILE A 16 3.85 -6.47 -15.12
C ILE A 16 3.94 -7.94 -14.71
N ARG A 17 3.74 -8.85 -15.67
CA ARG A 17 3.85 -10.30 -15.46
C ARG A 17 5.25 -10.67 -14.98
N GLU A 18 6.28 -10.22 -15.69
CA GLU A 18 7.69 -10.51 -15.38
C GLU A 18 8.03 -10.01 -13.96
N PHE A 19 7.61 -8.80 -13.59
CA PHE A 19 7.82 -8.25 -12.26
C PHE A 19 7.18 -9.14 -11.17
N CYS A 20 5.91 -9.48 -11.34
CA CYS A 20 5.16 -10.26 -10.34
C CYS A 20 5.71 -11.67 -10.19
N GLU A 21 5.95 -12.38 -11.30
CA GLU A 21 6.52 -13.73 -11.29
C GLU A 21 7.95 -13.75 -10.72
N ARG A 22 8.74 -12.72 -11.00
CA ARG A 22 10.10 -12.60 -10.45
C ARG A 22 10.04 -12.33 -8.94
N ALA A 23 9.18 -11.43 -8.48
CA ALA A 23 9.00 -11.15 -7.06
C ALA A 23 8.56 -12.41 -6.29
N GLU A 24 7.63 -13.19 -6.85
CA GLU A 24 7.19 -14.47 -6.27
C GLU A 24 8.34 -15.48 -6.19
N ARG A 25 9.08 -15.71 -7.28
CA ARG A 25 10.20 -16.65 -7.31
C ARG A 25 11.35 -16.28 -6.37
N LEU A 26 11.55 -14.99 -6.12
CA LEU A 26 12.58 -14.49 -5.21
C LEU A 26 12.17 -14.53 -3.74
N GLY A 27 10.91 -14.83 -3.42
CA GLY A 27 10.42 -14.99 -2.05
C GLY A 27 9.99 -13.68 -1.37
N PHE A 28 9.65 -12.62 -2.13
CA PHE A 28 9.04 -11.44 -1.54
C PHE A 28 7.66 -11.75 -0.94
N GLU A 29 7.33 -11.10 0.18
CA GLU A 29 6.05 -11.31 0.87
C GLU A 29 4.86 -10.78 0.07
N SER A 30 5.03 -9.64 -0.60
CA SER A 30 3.93 -8.99 -1.32
C SER A 30 4.38 -8.09 -2.47
N VAL A 31 3.50 -7.95 -3.47
CA VAL A 31 3.59 -6.92 -4.51
C VAL A 31 2.43 -5.94 -4.32
N MET A 32 2.77 -4.65 -4.19
CA MET A 32 1.82 -3.58 -3.88
C MET A 32 1.70 -2.56 -5.01
N ALA A 33 0.48 -2.20 -5.40
CA ALA A 33 0.17 -1.25 -6.48
C ALA A 33 -0.33 0.09 -5.94
N GLY A 34 0.11 1.21 -6.54
CA GLY A 34 -0.40 2.55 -6.22
C GLY A 34 -1.72 2.86 -6.94
N ASP A 35 -2.39 3.96 -6.57
CA ASP A 35 -3.68 4.35 -7.16
C ASP A 35 -3.72 5.83 -7.57
N HIS A 36 -3.99 6.06 -8.85
CA HIS A 36 -4.42 7.32 -9.44
C HIS A 36 -5.33 7.02 -10.63
N ILE A 37 -6.33 7.86 -10.87
CA ILE A 37 -7.23 7.75 -12.01
C ILE A 37 -6.85 8.75 -13.10
N VAL A 38 -6.55 9.99 -12.71
CA VAL A 38 -6.10 11.06 -13.60
C VAL A 38 -5.03 11.91 -12.92
N LEU A 39 -4.10 12.45 -13.71
CA LEU A 39 -3.06 13.34 -13.22
C LEU A 39 -3.13 14.69 -13.94
N PRO A 40 -2.90 15.82 -13.25
CA PRO A 40 -2.98 17.14 -13.86
C PRO A 40 -1.83 17.38 -14.86
N VAL A 41 -2.14 18.01 -15.98
CA VAL A 41 -1.11 18.49 -16.94
C VAL A 41 -0.16 19.45 -16.23
N GLY A 42 1.16 19.25 -16.44
CA GLY A 42 2.18 20.09 -15.80
C GLY A 42 2.50 19.71 -14.34
N GLY A 43 1.92 18.62 -13.83
CA GLY A 43 2.19 18.13 -12.48
C GLY A 43 1.44 18.91 -11.39
N THR A 44 1.92 18.80 -10.16
CA THR A 44 1.31 19.45 -8.99
C THR A 44 2.36 19.76 -7.92
N ASN A 45 2.15 20.83 -7.17
CA ASN A 45 2.94 21.20 -6.00
C ASN A 45 2.18 20.93 -4.68
N GLN A 46 1.15 20.09 -4.71
CA GLN A 46 0.31 19.76 -3.54
C GLN A 46 0.64 18.40 -2.92
N TYR A 47 1.70 17.73 -3.39
CA TYR A 47 2.08 16.41 -2.88
C TYR A 47 2.60 16.51 -1.44
N PRO A 48 1.91 15.90 -0.45
CA PRO A 48 2.17 16.16 0.96
C PRO A 48 3.43 15.47 1.51
N TYR A 49 4.10 14.65 0.69
CA TYR A 49 5.22 13.82 1.12
C TYR A 49 6.58 14.29 0.55
N THR A 50 6.65 15.48 -0.04
CA THR A 50 7.92 16.09 -0.46
C THR A 50 7.99 17.54 0.06
N PRO A 51 9.18 18.03 0.43
CA PRO A 51 9.34 19.40 0.93
C PRO A 51 8.88 20.48 -0.06
N THR A 52 8.97 20.21 -1.36
CA THR A 52 8.56 21.12 -2.43
C THR A 52 7.10 20.99 -2.83
N GLY A 53 6.38 20.00 -2.30
CA GLY A 53 5.05 19.64 -2.76
C GLY A 53 5.00 19.02 -4.16
N ALA A 54 6.14 18.85 -4.84
CA ALA A 54 6.19 18.32 -6.19
C ALA A 54 5.92 16.80 -6.20
N PHE A 55 4.99 16.37 -7.04
CA PHE A 55 4.81 14.97 -7.38
C PHE A 55 5.83 14.61 -8.46
N GLN A 56 6.80 13.80 -8.09
CA GLN A 56 8.03 13.59 -8.84
C GLN A 56 7.93 12.65 -10.05
N ARG A 57 6.73 12.31 -10.49
CA ARG A 57 6.54 11.47 -11.69
C ARG A 57 5.91 12.29 -12.81
N PRO A 58 6.30 12.10 -14.07
CA PRO A 58 5.63 12.72 -15.22
C PRO A 58 4.13 12.40 -15.20
N SER A 59 3.31 13.41 -15.54
CA SER A 59 1.84 13.26 -15.49
C SER A 59 1.30 12.51 -16.72
N ASP A 60 2.10 12.36 -17.77
CA ASP A 60 1.80 11.70 -19.04
C ASP A 60 2.26 10.24 -19.08
N GLU A 61 2.93 9.74 -18.03
CA GLU A 61 3.22 8.31 -17.92
C GLU A 61 1.93 7.50 -17.74
N PRO A 62 1.81 6.32 -18.42
CA PRO A 62 0.69 5.41 -18.19
C PRO A 62 0.55 5.02 -16.72
N PHE A 63 -0.68 5.10 -16.22
CA PHE A 63 -1.04 4.63 -14.89
C PHE A 63 -2.28 3.74 -15.01
N LEU A 64 -2.09 2.43 -14.87
CA LEU A 64 -3.19 1.49 -14.98
C LEU A 64 -4.11 1.58 -13.76
N GLU A 65 -5.39 1.40 -13.98
CA GLU A 65 -6.39 1.35 -12.90
C GLU A 65 -6.08 0.20 -11.94
N THR A 66 -6.01 0.51 -10.66
CA THR A 66 -5.44 -0.37 -9.62
C THR A 66 -6.15 -1.71 -9.49
N MET A 67 -7.48 -1.72 -9.46
CA MET A 67 -8.24 -2.97 -9.28
C MET A 67 -8.13 -3.89 -10.50
N THR A 68 -8.10 -3.30 -11.70
CA THR A 68 -7.86 -4.01 -12.95
C THR A 68 -6.46 -4.63 -12.98
N MET A 69 -5.44 -3.86 -12.55
CA MET A 69 -4.06 -4.33 -12.47
C MET A 69 -3.92 -5.46 -11.43
N LEU A 70 -4.53 -5.34 -10.25
CA LEU A 70 -4.52 -6.39 -9.22
C LEU A 70 -5.15 -7.69 -9.73
N GLY A 71 -6.21 -7.61 -10.55
CA GLY A 71 -6.79 -8.79 -11.19
C GLY A 71 -5.82 -9.48 -12.15
N PHE A 72 -5.08 -8.72 -12.95
CA PHE A 72 -4.06 -9.25 -13.83
C PHE A 72 -2.90 -9.87 -13.05
N MET A 73 -2.40 -9.19 -12.00
CA MET A 73 -1.34 -9.70 -11.13
C MET A 73 -1.75 -11.01 -10.43
N ALA A 74 -3.01 -11.12 -9.99
CA ALA A 74 -3.54 -12.35 -9.38
C ALA A 74 -3.55 -13.53 -10.34
N ALA A 75 -3.80 -13.28 -11.63
CA ALA A 75 -3.77 -14.31 -12.67
C ALA A 75 -2.34 -14.73 -13.08
N CYS A 76 -1.31 -13.89 -12.80
CA CYS A 76 0.08 -14.16 -13.12
C CYS A 76 0.87 -14.83 -11.98
N THR A 77 0.28 -14.94 -10.78
CA THR A 77 0.96 -15.39 -9.56
C THR A 77 0.11 -16.44 -8.82
N SER A 78 0.73 -17.21 -7.93
CA SER A 78 0.06 -18.30 -7.19
C SER A 78 0.23 -18.23 -5.67
N GLU A 79 1.28 -17.60 -5.14
CA GLU A 79 1.62 -17.60 -3.72
C GLU A 79 1.78 -16.20 -3.12
N ILE A 80 2.44 -15.27 -3.85
CA ILE A 80 2.74 -13.93 -3.35
C ILE A 80 1.47 -13.14 -3.05
N ARG A 81 1.46 -12.40 -1.95
CA ARG A 81 0.33 -11.52 -1.60
C ARG A 81 0.31 -10.29 -2.50
N LEU A 82 -0.89 -9.82 -2.79
CA LEU A 82 -1.15 -8.72 -3.71
C LEU A 82 -1.99 -7.65 -3.04
N GLY A 83 -1.62 -6.40 -3.21
CA GLY A 83 -2.38 -5.34 -2.56
C GLY A 83 -2.19 -3.95 -3.16
N SER A 84 -2.90 -3.01 -2.59
CA SER A 84 -2.76 -1.59 -2.94
C SER A 84 -1.94 -0.81 -1.92
N THR A 85 -1.12 0.14 -2.40
CA THR A 85 -0.29 1.02 -1.56
C THR A 85 -0.36 2.49 -2.02
N VAL A 86 -1.48 3.18 -1.86
CA VAL A 86 -2.75 2.72 -1.28
C VAL A 86 -3.88 3.05 -2.26
N LEU A 87 -4.97 2.29 -2.24
CA LEU A 87 -6.19 2.61 -2.97
C LEU A 87 -6.88 3.82 -2.32
N ILE A 88 -7.27 4.80 -3.12
CA ILE A 88 -7.98 5.98 -2.63
C ILE A 88 -9.47 5.65 -2.56
N LEU A 89 -9.96 5.30 -1.37
CA LEU A 89 -11.32 4.80 -1.19
C LEU A 89 -12.41 5.73 -1.74
N PRO A 90 -12.36 7.06 -1.53
CA PRO A 90 -13.43 7.94 -2.00
C PRO A 90 -13.57 8.06 -3.52
N TYR A 91 -12.60 7.59 -4.31
CA TYR A 91 -12.68 7.69 -5.78
C TYR A 91 -13.74 6.81 -6.44
N ARG A 92 -14.20 5.77 -5.74
CA ARG A 92 -15.10 4.76 -6.30
C ARG A 92 -16.26 4.47 -5.33
N ASN A 93 -17.36 3.92 -5.85
CA ASN A 93 -18.47 3.44 -5.02
C ASN A 93 -17.98 2.32 -4.05
N PRO A 94 -18.21 2.42 -2.73
CA PRO A 94 -17.66 1.48 -1.75
C PRO A 94 -18.23 0.06 -1.89
N VAL A 95 -19.50 -0.09 -2.26
CA VAL A 95 -20.12 -1.41 -2.44
C VAL A 95 -19.48 -2.15 -3.63
N VAL A 96 -19.22 -1.41 -4.71
CA VAL A 96 -18.53 -1.96 -5.88
C VAL A 96 -17.09 -2.32 -5.55
N GLN A 97 -16.36 -1.45 -4.84
CA GLN A 97 -14.98 -1.75 -4.40
C GLN A 97 -14.92 -2.98 -3.48
N ALA A 98 -15.82 -3.05 -2.48
CA ALA A 98 -15.92 -4.23 -1.61
C ALA A 98 -16.14 -5.51 -2.40
N LYS A 99 -17.01 -5.45 -3.43
CA LYS A 99 -17.28 -6.57 -4.34
C LYS A 99 -16.03 -6.96 -5.15
N MET A 100 -15.31 -5.99 -5.69
CA MET A 100 -14.08 -6.22 -6.46
C MET A 100 -13.03 -6.90 -5.59
N PHE A 101 -12.78 -6.39 -4.37
CA PHE A 101 -11.85 -7.02 -3.43
C PHE A 101 -12.26 -8.45 -3.04
N ALA A 102 -13.53 -8.68 -2.70
CA ALA A 102 -14.01 -10.02 -2.35
C ALA A 102 -13.85 -11.01 -3.54
N SER A 103 -14.15 -10.55 -4.75
CA SER A 103 -13.95 -11.34 -5.96
C SER A 103 -12.48 -11.65 -6.22
N LEU A 104 -11.60 -10.66 -6.07
CA LEU A 104 -10.16 -10.83 -6.21
C LEU A 104 -9.59 -11.75 -5.13
N ASP A 105 -10.11 -11.68 -3.90
CA ASP A 105 -9.70 -12.56 -2.83
C ASP A 105 -10.01 -14.03 -3.15
N VAL A 106 -11.21 -14.30 -3.64
CA VAL A 106 -11.59 -15.64 -4.12
C VAL A 106 -10.72 -16.09 -5.29
N LEU A 107 -10.55 -15.24 -6.31
CA LEU A 107 -9.79 -15.56 -7.53
C LEU A 107 -8.30 -15.75 -7.25
N SER A 108 -7.75 -15.05 -6.28
CA SER A 108 -6.35 -15.18 -5.88
C SER A 108 -6.09 -16.28 -4.85
N GLY A 109 -7.12 -16.95 -4.32
CA GLY A 109 -6.96 -17.96 -3.26
C GLY A 109 -6.60 -17.35 -1.89
N GLY A 110 -7.13 -16.15 -1.55
CA GLY A 110 -6.92 -15.51 -0.25
C GLY A 110 -5.62 -14.72 -0.11
N ARG A 111 -5.09 -14.16 -1.20
CA ARG A 111 -3.82 -13.43 -1.21
C ARG A 111 -3.96 -11.90 -1.20
N MET A 112 -5.19 -11.38 -1.14
CA MET A 112 -5.42 -9.94 -1.23
C MET A 112 -5.08 -9.18 0.06
N ILE A 113 -4.52 -7.98 -0.10
CA ILE A 113 -4.32 -6.95 0.92
C ILE A 113 -5.09 -5.70 0.50
N CYS A 114 -6.02 -5.24 1.33
CA CYS A 114 -6.77 -4.01 1.09
C CYS A 114 -6.03 -2.82 1.68
N GLY A 115 -5.05 -2.28 0.97
CA GLY A 115 -4.32 -1.09 1.38
C GLY A 115 -5.08 0.18 0.99
N VAL A 116 -5.42 1.04 1.96
CA VAL A 116 -6.38 2.15 1.77
C VAL A 116 -5.83 3.49 2.21
N GLY A 117 -6.24 4.54 1.49
CA GLY A 117 -5.92 5.93 1.81
C GLY A 117 -7.08 6.88 1.54
N VAL A 118 -6.94 8.12 2.05
CA VAL A 118 -7.96 9.16 1.90
C VAL A 118 -7.78 10.01 0.63
N GLY A 119 -6.61 9.94 -0.02
CA GLY A 119 -6.26 10.81 -1.15
C GLY A 119 -5.77 12.20 -0.75
N TRP A 120 -5.02 12.81 -1.65
CA TRP A 120 -4.39 14.12 -1.45
C TRP A 120 -4.58 15.07 -2.63
N LEU A 121 -4.82 14.57 -3.84
CA LEU A 121 -4.86 15.36 -5.08
C LEU A 121 -6.28 15.89 -5.33
N GLU A 122 -6.56 17.11 -4.85
CA GLU A 122 -7.88 17.74 -4.93
C GLU A 122 -8.44 17.79 -6.36
N LYS A 123 -7.57 18.05 -7.35
CA LYS A 123 -7.97 18.09 -8.77
C LYS A 123 -8.56 16.76 -9.26
N GLU A 124 -8.08 15.65 -8.77
CA GLU A 124 -8.59 14.32 -9.10
C GLU A 124 -9.99 14.10 -8.48
N PHE A 125 -10.20 14.55 -7.24
CA PHE A 125 -11.52 14.55 -6.59
C PHE A 125 -12.54 15.38 -7.37
N ASP A 126 -12.16 16.58 -7.82
CA ASP A 126 -13.03 17.45 -8.61
C ASP A 126 -13.50 16.77 -9.90
N ILE A 127 -12.57 16.13 -10.63
CA ILE A 127 -12.87 15.44 -11.89
C ILE A 127 -13.77 14.22 -11.67
N LEU A 128 -13.56 13.51 -10.56
CA LEU A 128 -14.36 12.34 -10.17
C LEU A 128 -15.72 12.72 -9.54
N GLY A 129 -15.96 14.01 -9.31
CA GLY A 129 -17.21 14.50 -8.71
C GLY A 129 -17.34 14.15 -7.22
N VAL A 130 -16.22 13.96 -6.51
CA VAL A 130 -16.18 13.58 -5.11
C VAL A 130 -15.77 14.79 -4.25
N PRO A 131 -16.53 15.14 -3.18
CA PRO A 131 -16.18 16.26 -2.31
C PRO A 131 -14.84 16.03 -1.59
N TYR A 132 -13.80 16.80 -1.94
CA TYR A 132 -12.47 16.69 -1.34
C TYR A 132 -12.47 16.87 0.18
N ALA A 133 -13.30 17.81 0.68
CA ALA A 133 -13.43 18.10 2.12
C ALA A 133 -13.96 16.88 2.91
N ASP A 134 -14.79 16.07 2.31
CA ASP A 134 -15.44 14.92 2.94
C ASP A 134 -14.61 13.61 2.82
N ARG A 135 -13.46 13.62 2.14
CA ARG A 135 -12.67 12.40 1.88
C ARG A 135 -12.33 11.57 3.11
N GLY A 136 -12.06 12.23 4.23
CA GLY A 136 -11.79 11.53 5.51
C GLY A 136 -13.02 10.82 6.08
N PRO A 137 -14.12 11.54 6.37
CA PRO A 137 -15.39 10.93 6.80
C PRO A 137 -15.92 9.87 5.83
N MET A 138 -15.82 10.09 4.52
CA MET A 138 -16.20 9.08 3.52
C MET A 138 -15.36 7.81 3.66
N THR A 139 -14.04 7.95 3.82
CA THR A 139 -13.15 6.79 4.02
C THR A 139 -13.54 6.01 5.29
N ASP A 140 -13.86 6.70 6.39
CA ASP A 140 -14.28 6.05 7.63
C ASP A 140 -15.58 5.26 7.45
N GLU A 141 -16.58 5.82 6.75
CA GLU A 141 -17.81 5.12 6.45
C GLU A 141 -17.60 3.96 5.46
N PHE A 142 -16.74 4.13 4.44
CA PHE A 142 -16.44 3.08 3.46
C PHE A 142 -15.75 1.86 4.10
N LEU A 143 -14.91 2.08 5.09
CA LEU A 143 -14.29 1.00 5.86
C LEU A 143 -15.33 0.27 6.73
N ALA A 144 -16.30 0.98 7.31
CA ALA A 144 -17.41 0.35 8.00
C ALA A 144 -18.28 -0.49 7.04
N ILE A 145 -18.54 0.03 5.82
CA ILE A 145 -19.24 -0.71 4.76
C ILE A 145 -18.48 -1.98 4.38
N PHE A 146 -17.15 -1.89 4.16
CA PHE A 146 -16.33 -3.05 3.84
C PHE A 146 -16.43 -4.11 4.92
N ASN A 147 -16.32 -3.70 6.18
CA ASN A 147 -16.42 -4.62 7.29
C ASN A 147 -17.80 -5.33 7.31
N ALA A 148 -18.89 -4.59 7.25
CA ALA A 148 -20.25 -5.16 7.24
C ALA A 148 -20.46 -6.10 6.05
N LEU A 149 -20.11 -5.67 4.83
CA LEU A 149 -20.29 -6.47 3.61
C LEU A 149 -19.46 -7.77 3.63
N TRP A 150 -18.26 -7.75 4.21
CA TRP A 150 -17.38 -8.91 4.21
C TRP A 150 -17.64 -9.90 5.35
N THR A 151 -18.22 -9.44 6.49
CA THR A 151 -18.33 -10.28 7.70
C THR A 151 -19.77 -10.64 8.09
N GLU A 152 -20.77 -9.80 7.74
CA GLU A 152 -22.15 -10.02 8.15
C GLU A 152 -22.92 -10.81 7.08
N GLU A 153 -23.77 -11.74 7.51
CA GLU A 153 -24.64 -12.54 6.60
C GLU A 153 -25.62 -11.63 5.86
N VAL A 154 -26.31 -10.78 6.60
CA VAL A 154 -27.20 -9.73 6.09
C VAL A 154 -26.65 -8.38 6.58
N PRO A 155 -25.83 -7.72 5.79
CA PRO A 155 -25.17 -6.47 6.21
C PRO A 155 -26.18 -5.34 6.35
N GLU A 156 -26.06 -4.60 7.46
CA GLU A 156 -26.86 -3.41 7.77
C GLU A 156 -25.94 -2.24 8.14
N LEU A 157 -26.15 -1.06 7.52
CA LEU A 157 -25.41 0.16 7.86
C LEU A 157 -26.26 1.39 7.56
N GLN A 158 -26.40 2.27 8.55
CA GLN A 158 -27.03 3.58 8.43
C GLN A 158 -25.96 4.66 8.47
N GLY A 159 -25.36 4.94 7.32
CA GLY A 159 -24.30 5.92 7.17
C GLY A 159 -24.81 7.30 6.75
N LYS A 160 -23.89 8.28 6.74
CA LYS A 160 -24.15 9.62 6.20
C LYS A 160 -24.26 9.60 4.67
N TYR A 161 -23.42 8.80 4.01
CA TYR A 161 -23.30 8.75 2.55
C TYR A 161 -24.04 7.55 1.94
N TYR A 162 -24.13 6.44 2.66
CA TYR A 162 -24.74 5.19 2.20
C TYR A 162 -25.69 4.59 3.23
N GLN A 163 -26.77 4.00 2.72
CA GLN A 163 -27.72 3.21 3.48
C GLN A 163 -27.66 1.79 2.92
N ILE A 164 -27.44 0.80 3.76
CA ILE A 164 -27.34 -0.61 3.38
C ILE A 164 -28.27 -1.39 4.28
N ASP A 165 -29.26 -2.06 3.71
CA ASP A 165 -30.19 -2.95 4.37
C ASP A 165 -30.82 -3.93 3.37
N GLY A 166 -31.37 -5.03 3.87
CA GLY A 166 -32.19 -5.97 3.10
C GLY A 166 -31.46 -6.63 1.92
N ILE A 167 -30.15 -6.80 1.98
CA ILE A 167 -29.34 -7.38 0.90
C ILE A 167 -28.49 -8.57 1.38
N TYR A 168 -28.15 -9.44 0.45
CA TYR A 168 -27.03 -10.36 0.58
C TYR A 168 -25.82 -9.83 -0.20
N PHE A 169 -24.62 -10.10 0.32
CA PHE A 169 -23.38 -9.75 -0.36
C PHE A 169 -22.52 -11.00 -0.52
N GLU A 170 -22.48 -11.56 -1.76
CA GLU A 170 -21.72 -12.76 -2.11
C GLU A 170 -20.89 -12.54 -3.39
N PRO A 171 -19.70 -13.16 -3.52
CA PRO A 171 -19.07 -14.00 -2.50
C PRO A 171 -18.54 -13.16 -1.32
N LYS A 172 -18.46 -13.78 -0.15
CA LYS A 172 -17.61 -13.27 0.93
C LYS A 172 -16.13 -13.50 0.55
N PRO A 173 -15.20 -12.71 1.11
CA PRO A 173 -13.79 -13.06 1.07
C PRO A 173 -13.53 -14.44 1.65
N ILE A 174 -12.53 -15.16 1.13
CA ILE A 174 -12.12 -16.44 1.72
C ILE A 174 -11.20 -16.26 2.92
N GLN A 175 -10.48 -15.13 3.00
CA GLN A 175 -9.71 -14.77 4.19
C GLN A 175 -10.64 -14.49 5.39
N GLN A 176 -10.28 -14.99 6.57
CA GLN A 176 -11.08 -14.84 7.79
C GLN A 176 -10.35 -13.97 8.82
N PRO A 177 -11.05 -13.09 9.52
CA PRO A 177 -12.50 -12.78 9.41
C PRO A 177 -12.86 -11.99 8.15
N ARG A 178 -11.88 -11.42 7.45
CA ARG A 178 -12.01 -10.61 6.22
C ARG A 178 -10.63 -10.37 5.58
N ILE A 179 -10.60 -9.73 4.42
CA ILE A 179 -9.37 -9.24 3.79
C ILE A 179 -8.66 -8.27 4.76
N PRO A 180 -7.35 -8.43 5.01
CA PRO A 180 -6.60 -7.51 5.87
C PRO A 180 -6.62 -6.08 5.32
N ILE A 181 -7.00 -5.13 6.16
CA ILE A 181 -7.07 -3.70 5.83
C ILE A 181 -5.79 -3.01 6.31
N TRP A 182 -5.02 -2.49 5.38
CA TRP A 182 -3.81 -1.71 5.64
C TRP A 182 -4.10 -0.22 5.49
N VAL A 183 -4.01 0.55 6.56
CA VAL A 183 -4.37 1.97 6.54
C VAL A 183 -3.15 2.83 6.29
N GLY A 184 -3.15 3.55 5.17
CA GLY A 184 -2.12 4.50 4.79
C GLY A 184 -2.23 5.86 5.51
N GLY A 185 -1.09 6.52 5.63
CA GLY A 185 -0.98 7.88 6.16
C GLY A 185 -0.23 7.97 7.50
N HIS A 186 0.15 9.22 7.85
CA HIS A 186 1.02 9.51 8.99
C HIS A 186 0.40 10.49 10.00
N THR A 187 -0.87 10.87 9.82
CA THR A 187 -1.56 11.81 10.71
C THR A 187 -2.25 11.10 11.87
N ARG A 188 -2.51 11.81 12.97
CA ARG A 188 -3.32 11.30 14.09
C ARG A 188 -4.69 10.76 13.63
N ARG A 189 -5.28 11.30 12.56
CA ARG A 189 -6.52 10.78 11.97
C ARG A 189 -6.31 9.41 11.32
N ALA A 190 -5.19 9.22 10.63
CA ALA A 190 -4.84 7.93 10.04
C ALA A 190 -4.61 6.86 11.12
N LEU A 191 -3.91 7.21 12.21
CA LEU A 191 -3.70 6.27 13.33
C LEU A 191 -5.02 5.87 14.01
N ARG A 192 -5.93 6.82 14.26
CA ARG A 192 -7.28 6.49 14.79
C ARG A 192 -8.08 5.60 13.83
N ARG A 193 -7.95 5.81 12.52
CA ARG A 193 -8.57 4.95 11.50
C ARG A 193 -7.98 3.54 11.53
N THR A 194 -6.65 3.43 11.64
CA THR A 194 -5.97 2.15 11.82
C THR A 194 -6.49 1.45 13.08
N ALA A 195 -6.49 2.13 14.20
CA ALA A 195 -6.97 1.61 15.47
C ALA A 195 -8.40 1.05 15.40
N LYS A 196 -9.28 1.72 14.66
CA LYS A 196 -10.69 1.33 14.57
C LYS A 196 -10.96 0.25 13.52
N TYR A 197 -10.33 0.30 12.36
CA TYR A 197 -10.68 -0.51 11.19
C TYR A 197 -9.53 -1.33 10.60
N GLY A 198 -8.28 -0.95 10.86
CA GLY A 198 -7.11 -1.52 10.21
C GLY A 198 -6.54 -2.73 10.92
N ASP A 199 -5.86 -3.57 10.18
CA ASP A 199 -5.03 -4.67 10.66
C ASP A 199 -3.54 -4.34 10.53
N CYS A 200 -3.23 -3.26 9.78
CA CYS A 200 -1.88 -2.75 9.62
C CYS A 200 -1.88 -1.21 9.50
N TRP A 201 -0.96 -0.57 10.20
CA TRP A 201 -0.59 0.82 9.90
C TRP A 201 0.48 0.82 8.82
N HIS A 202 0.11 1.21 7.60
CA HIS A 202 0.99 1.26 6.44
C HIS A 202 1.36 2.70 6.10
N THR A 203 2.50 3.17 6.62
CA THR A 203 2.96 4.55 6.37
C THR A 203 4.05 4.61 5.30
N THR A 204 4.22 5.78 4.69
CA THR A 204 5.20 5.99 3.63
C THR A 204 6.01 7.26 3.86
N ARG A 205 7.26 7.28 3.40
CA ARG A 205 8.16 8.44 3.44
C ARG A 205 8.38 9.04 4.83
N GLN A 206 8.23 8.20 5.86
CA GLN A 206 8.55 8.54 7.23
C GLN A 206 9.87 7.87 7.62
N THR A 207 10.52 8.39 8.67
CA THR A 207 11.68 7.72 9.28
C THR A 207 11.21 6.59 10.20
N PRO A 208 12.05 5.58 10.48
CA PRO A 208 11.74 4.58 11.50
C PRO A 208 11.44 5.20 12.87
N ASP A 209 12.21 6.24 13.28
CA ASP A 209 11.98 6.98 14.54
C ASP A 209 10.59 7.61 14.59
N PHE A 210 10.15 8.26 13.50
CA PHE A 210 8.79 8.81 13.43
C PHE A 210 7.74 7.72 13.68
N VAL A 211 7.94 6.52 13.12
CA VAL A 211 7.03 5.40 13.37
C VAL A 211 7.04 5.04 14.84
N ALA A 212 8.22 4.81 15.42
CA ALA A 212 8.39 4.45 16.83
C ALA A 212 7.77 5.48 17.79
N GLU A 213 7.97 6.77 17.54
CA GLU A 213 7.37 7.87 18.33
C GLU A 213 5.83 7.88 18.32
N ASN A 214 5.21 7.33 17.26
CA ASN A 214 3.77 7.29 17.12
C ASN A 214 3.12 5.97 17.57
N LEU A 215 3.89 4.91 17.82
CA LEU A 215 3.36 3.63 18.31
C LEU A 215 2.61 3.73 19.65
N PRO A 216 3.06 4.50 20.67
CA PRO A 216 2.31 4.64 21.91
C PRO A 216 0.91 5.20 21.70
N TYR A 217 0.77 6.21 20.83
CA TYR A 217 -0.52 6.77 20.48
C TYR A 217 -1.41 5.78 19.72
N LEU A 218 -0.84 5.02 18.76
CA LEU A 218 -1.60 3.99 18.05
C LEU A 218 -2.14 2.94 19.01
N ARG A 219 -1.31 2.47 19.95
CA ARG A 219 -1.69 1.49 20.98
C ARG A 219 -2.85 2.01 21.83
N GLU A 220 -2.70 3.22 22.39
CA GLU A 220 -3.76 3.88 23.18
C GLU A 220 -5.09 3.95 22.40
N GLN A 221 -5.06 4.38 21.14
CA GLN A 221 -6.27 4.49 20.32
C GLN A 221 -6.87 3.12 19.97
N THR A 222 -6.06 2.08 19.87
CA THR A 222 -6.51 0.70 19.62
C THR A 222 -7.24 0.14 20.83
N GLU A 223 -6.69 0.34 22.04
CA GLU A 223 -7.33 -0.02 23.30
C GLU A 223 -8.65 0.74 23.50
N LEU A 224 -8.69 2.05 23.21
CA LEU A 224 -9.92 2.86 23.23
C LEU A 224 -10.96 2.40 22.22
N ALA A 225 -10.55 1.76 21.13
CA ALA A 225 -11.44 1.14 20.15
C ALA A 225 -11.90 -0.28 20.58
N GLY A 226 -11.47 -0.77 21.74
CA GLY A 226 -11.81 -2.10 22.27
C GLY A 226 -11.10 -3.25 21.56
N ARG A 227 -9.92 -2.98 20.96
CA ARG A 227 -9.11 -3.98 20.24
C ARG A 227 -7.75 -4.18 20.92
N ASP A 228 -7.12 -5.32 20.67
CA ASP A 228 -5.76 -5.58 21.13
C ASP A 228 -4.75 -4.86 20.21
N PRO A 229 -3.85 -4.03 20.75
CA PRO A 229 -2.78 -3.43 19.97
C PRO A 229 -1.84 -4.46 19.29
N ALA A 230 -1.74 -5.68 19.82
CA ALA A 230 -0.94 -6.75 19.23
C ALA A 230 -1.51 -7.27 17.90
N ASP A 231 -2.80 -7.02 17.61
CA ASP A 231 -3.44 -7.39 16.34
C ASP A 231 -3.08 -6.44 15.19
N ILE A 232 -2.39 -5.32 15.49
CA ILE A 232 -2.03 -4.32 14.48
C ILE A 232 -0.55 -4.45 14.12
N THR A 233 -0.29 -4.85 12.88
CA THR A 233 1.06 -4.85 12.31
C THR A 233 1.48 -3.46 11.85
N ILE A 234 2.78 -3.24 11.78
CA ILE A 234 3.39 -1.97 11.36
C ILE A 234 4.16 -2.18 10.06
N SER A 235 3.76 -1.48 9.02
CA SER A 235 4.43 -1.52 7.72
C SER A 235 4.96 -0.14 7.33
N LEU A 236 6.21 -0.07 6.92
CA LEU A 236 6.84 1.15 6.45
C LEU A 236 7.23 1.00 4.96
N LYS A 237 6.63 1.84 4.10
CA LYS A 237 7.01 1.93 2.70
C LYS A 237 8.17 2.91 2.52
N ARG A 238 9.26 2.42 1.92
CA ARG A 238 10.49 3.18 1.68
C ARG A 238 10.84 3.22 0.20
N SER A 239 11.23 4.39 -0.28
CA SER A 239 11.87 4.50 -1.60
C SER A 239 13.32 4.08 -1.47
N LEU A 240 13.79 3.21 -2.36
CA LEU A 240 15.12 2.60 -2.31
C LEU A 240 15.90 2.89 -3.59
N HIS A 241 17.19 3.21 -3.42
CA HIS A 241 18.19 3.26 -4.47
C HIS A 241 19.53 2.79 -3.89
N PHE A 242 20.10 1.74 -4.47
CA PHE A 242 21.43 1.26 -4.10
C PHE A 242 22.52 2.07 -4.81
N THR A 243 23.60 2.38 -4.10
CA THR A 243 24.73 3.15 -4.64
C THR A 243 25.96 2.27 -4.96
N ASP A 244 25.93 1.02 -4.55
CA ASP A 244 27.00 0.04 -4.67
C ASP A 244 26.63 -1.18 -5.55
N MET A 245 25.51 -1.12 -6.27
CA MET A 245 25.19 -2.11 -7.30
C MET A 245 25.93 -1.81 -8.61
N ASP A 246 26.37 -2.85 -9.30
CA ASP A 246 26.93 -2.73 -10.64
C ASP A 246 25.92 -2.08 -11.58
N GLY A 247 26.34 -1.01 -12.29
CA GLY A 247 25.46 -0.24 -13.17
C GLY A 247 24.66 0.87 -12.47
N SER A 248 24.82 1.09 -11.16
CA SER A 248 24.35 2.30 -10.48
C SER A 248 25.22 3.48 -10.91
N GLU A 249 24.86 4.17 -11.99
CA GLU A 249 25.48 5.45 -12.34
C GLU A 249 25.15 6.48 -11.26
N GLU A 250 26.16 7.13 -10.70
CA GLU A 250 25.99 8.31 -9.87
C GLU A 250 25.18 9.35 -10.66
N GLY A 251 23.93 9.56 -10.26
CA GLY A 251 23.10 10.66 -10.75
C GLY A 251 22.00 10.35 -11.76
N VAL A 252 21.87 9.14 -12.30
CA VAL A 252 20.75 8.81 -13.19
C VAL A 252 19.49 8.51 -12.37
N GLY A 253 18.59 9.49 -12.32
CA GLY A 253 17.22 9.30 -11.83
C GLY A 253 17.01 9.27 -10.32
N VAL A 254 17.98 9.74 -9.51
CA VAL A 254 17.75 9.92 -8.05
C VAL A 254 16.71 11.01 -7.86
N ARG A 255 15.45 10.59 -7.81
CA ARG A 255 14.32 11.47 -7.45
C ARG A 255 14.38 11.74 -5.95
N SER A 256 15.04 12.83 -5.57
CA SER A 256 15.18 13.29 -4.18
C SER A 256 13.82 13.42 -3.50
N GLY A 257 13.69 12.94 -2.29
CA GLY A 257 12.48 13.09 -1.47
C GLY A 257 12.26 11.86 -0.58
N GLY A 258 13.09 11.70 0.47
CA GLY A 258 12.95 10.61 1.45
C GLY A 258 13.27 9.22 0.90
N ALA A 259 14.07 9.12 -0.16
CA ALA A 259 14.61 7.86 -0.62
C ALA A 259 15.74 7.42 0.31
N LEU A 260 15.75 6.12 0.65
CA LEU A 260 16.89 5.48 1.25
C LEU A 260 17.92 5.26 0.12
N ILE A 261 18.81 6.24 -0.06
CA ILE A 261 19.93 6.17 -1.02
C ILE A 261 21.12 5.67 -0.22
N ASN A 262 21.46 4.42 -0.36
CA ASN A 262 22.47 3.82 0.50
C ASN A 262 23.17 2.64 -0.14
N THR A 263 24.29 2.26 0.47
CA THR A 263 24.96 1.00 0.18
C THR A 263 24.15 -0.18 0.70
N THR A 264 24.41 -1.35 0.20
CA THR A 264 23.81 -2.61 0.63
C THR A 264 23.91 -2.80 2.15
N GLN A 265 25.09 -2.54 2.74
CA GLN A 265 25.29 -2.66 4.18
C GLN A 265 24.41 -1.68 4.97
N ALA A 266 24.27 -0.46 4.52
CA ALA A 266 23.43 0.52 5.20
C ALA A 266 21.92 0.14 5.14
N VAL A 267 21.49 -0.54 4.06
CA VAL A 267 20.12 -1.09 3.98
C VAL A 267 19.94 -2.26 4.95
N VAL A 268 20.95 -3.13 5.10
CA VAL A 268 20.97 -4.20 6.11
C VAL A 268 20.83 -3.61 7.51
N ASP A 269 21.62 -2.58 7.86
CA ASP A 269 21.58 -1.90 9.15
C ASP A 269 20.21 -1.26 9.40
N ASP A 270 19.60 -0.64 8.38
CA ASP A 270 18.24 -0.06 8.44
C ASP A 270 17.15 -1.13 8.68
N VAL A 271 17.29 -2.32 8.11
CA VAL A 271 16.37 -3.46 8.35
C VAL A 271 16.45 -3.91 9.82
N HIS A 272 17.66 -4.06 10.37
CA HIS A 272 17.83 -4.35 11.80
C HIS A 272 17.21 -3.26 12.67
N TYR A 273 17.51 -2.01 12.38
CA TYR A 273 16.99 -0.87 13.14
C TYR A 273 15.46 -0.78 13.08
N CYS A 274 14.86 -0.96 11.92
CA CYS A 274 13.40 -1.02 11.79
C CYS A 274 12.80 -2.14 12.66
N ASN A 275 13.41 -3.32 12.66
CA ASN A 275 12.93 -4.44 13.46
C ASN A 275 13.03 -4.15 14.99
N GLU A 276 14.12 -3.55 15.45
CA GLU A 276 14.30 -3.14 16.85
C GLU A 276 13.24 -2.12 17.30
N LEU A 277 12.78 -1.27 16.40
CA LEU A 277 11.72 -0.28 16.64
C LEU A 277 10.30 -0.85 16.55
N GLY A 278 10.13 -2.15 16.24
CA GLY A 278 8.83 -2.81 16.16
C GLY A 278 8.10 -2.58 14.84
N ILE A 279 8.84 -2.39 13.76
CA ILE A 279 8.31 -2.39 12.39
C ILE A 279 8.33 -3.82 11.87
N ASP A 280 7.16 -4.37 11.51
CA ASP A 280 7.00 -5.78 11.13
C ASP A 280 7.32 -6.04 9.66
N GLN A 281 7.11 -5.03 8.81
CA GLN A 281 7.26 -5.15 7.36
C GLN A 281 7.81 -3.89 6.71
N LEU A 282 8.75 -4.07 5.77
CA LEU A 282 9.18 -3.03 4.84
C LEU A 282 8.62 -3.31 3.44
N THR A 283 8.16 -2.26 2.76
CA THR A 283 7.76 -2.31 1.36
C THR A 283 8.65 -1.36 0.56
N PHE A 284 9.47 -1.89 -0.33
CA PHE A 284 10.40 -1.07 -1.12
C PHE A 284 9.77 -0.57 -2.43
N ASP A 285 9.96 0.72 -2.69
CA ASP A 285 9.57 1.43 -3.92
C ASP A 285 10.86 1.81 -4.66
N PHE A 286 11.13 1.16 -5.78
CA PHE A 286 12.38 1.33 -6.51
C PHE A 286 12.42 2.67 -7.25
N ARG A 287 13.60 3.29 -7.26
CA ARG A 287 13.86 4.58 -7.94
C ARG A 287 14.66 4.38 -9.20
N VAL A 288 14.29 3.37 -9.97
CA VAL A 288 14.85 3.04 -11.28
C VAL A 288 13.74 2.97 -12.32
N ASP A 289 14.07 3.18 -13.58
CA ASP A 289 13.13 3.17 -14.69
C ASP A 289 13.27 1.88 -15.51
N GLY A 290 12.13 1.31 -15.89
CA GLY A 290 12.06 0.10 -16.71
C GLY A 290 12.13 -1.20 -15.92
N ILE A 291 11.74 -2.29 -16.58
CA ILE A 291 11.64 -3.62 -15.95
C ILE A 291 13.01 -4.23 -15.63
N GLY A 292 13.98 -4.12 -16.53
CA GLY A 292 15.31 -4.69 -16.33
C GLY A 292 16.02 -4.20 -15.06
N PRO A 293 16.20 -2.88 -14.85
CA PRO A 293 16.74 -2.34 -13.60
C PRO A 293 15.92 -2.72 -12.36
N CYS A 294 14.59 -2.78 -12.45
CA CYS A 294 13.77 -3.24 -11.32
C CYS A 294 14.05 -4.70 -10.95
N ILE A 295 14.23 -5.58 -11.94
CA ILE A 295 14.60 -6.99 -11.71
C ILE A 295 15.98 -7.08 -11.02
N GLN A 296 16.96 -6.33 -11.47
CA GLN A 296 18.29 -6.30 -10.85
C GLN A 296 18.22 -5.87 -9.37
N VAL A 297 17.43 -4.83 -9.05
CA VAL A 297 17.21 -4.41 -7.66
C VAL A 297 16.53 -5.51 -6.85
N MET A 298 15.54 -6.21 -7.40
CA MET A 298 14.88 -7.33 -6.69
C MET A 298 15.84 -8.49 -6.45
N GLU A 299 16.68 -8.86 -7.42
CA GLU A 299 17.69 -9.92 -7.27
C GLU A 299 18.71 -9.53 -6.19
N HIS A 300 19.18 -8.29 -6.19
CA HIS A 300 20.09 -7.77 -5.17
C HIS A 300 19.46 -7.78 -3.76
N LEU A 301 18.19 -7.39 -3.64
CA LEU A 301 17.44 -7.49 -2.37
C LEU A 301 17.31 -8.94 -1.91
N ALA A 302 17.02 -9.86 -2.84
CA ALA A 302 16.86 -11.27 -2.52
C ALA A 302 18.17 -11.91 -2.05
N GLU A 303 19.30 -11.50 -2.62
CA GLU A 303 20.60 -12.02 -2.24
C GLU A 303 21.09 -11.47 -0.88
N HIS A 304 20.89 -10.18 -0.62
CA HIS A 304 21.56 -9.51 0.48
C HIS A 304 20.62 -9.12 1.64
N ILE A 305 19.35 -8.87 1.37
CA ILE A 305 18.40 -8.30 2.35
C ILE A 305 17.38 -9.34 2.85
N LEU A 306 16.78 -10.14 1.97
CA LEU A 306 15.80 -11.14 2.40
C LEU A 306 16.37 -12.13 3.44
N PRO A 307 17.61 -12.67 3.31
CA PRO A 307 18.16 -13.59 4.32
C PRO A 307 18.39 -12.92 5.68
N VAL A 308 18.60 -11.59 5.71
CA VAL A 308 18.69 -10.82 6.95
C VAL A 308 17.31 -10.70 7.58
N ALA A 309 16.33 -10.27 6.81
CA ALA A 309 14.95 -10.08 7.26
C ALA A 309 14.31 -11.39 7.79
N GLU A 310 14.57 -12.53 7.14
CA GLU A 310 14.11 -13.85 7.58
C GLU A 310 14.63 -14.23 8.97
N ARG A 311 15.87 -13.90 9.30
CA ARG A 311 16.45 -14.17 10.62
C ARG A 311 15.87 -13.31 11.75
N LEU A 312 15.16 -12.24 11.42
CA LEU A 312 14.51 -11.32 12.36
C LEU A 312 13.03 -11.64 12.61
N GLY A 313 12.47 -12.60 11.89
CA GLY A 313 11.03 -12.99 11.95
C GLY A 313 10.84 -14.34 12.59
#